data_d64f08510b6636f420547f3c75be085c
#
_entry.id   d64f08510b6636f420547f3c75be085c
#
_cell.length_a   1.000
_cell.length_b   1.000
_cell.length_c   1.000
_cell.angle_alpha   90.00
_cell.angle_beta   90.00
_cell.angle_gamma   90.00
#
_symmetry.space_group_name_H-M   'P 1'
#
loop_
_entity.id
_entity.type
_entity.pdbx_description
1 polymer ?
#
loop_
_entity_poly.entity_id
_entity_poly.type
_entity_poly.pdbx_seq_one_letter_code
_entity_poly.pdbx_strand_id
1 'polypeptide(L)'
;MKIKLKNTPEQVELVKAMGSRDVAVAREATEAFAAFIGPVVSKVLMQAGTASAIYSDAPYDEDDNPSLPLDLWHDQNQDHVTVWSQSVAGGLPSSTVEGFSELKVSTYRLDSAVSFLKRYARRGRLDVVSKAVERMSNEVLVKQERNAWAVVLKALAEANSPVAGGSHIVNASTPGTFQLADLNSLMTLVKRINTSYAGGATDSSYGLTDLFVSPEIKADIRAFAYQPFTTGGGTNLPDNVREEIYRGAGTESLYGVNIHELVELGVGQKYSALFNAFKGSQSFDSVTQELAIGLDLSKEAFIRPIARQAESGGTFTVLPDDQFVARSEKTGFYGSLEEGRVCIDARAIVGIRI
;
A
#
# COMPACT_ATOMS: atom_id res chain seq x y z
N MET A 1 -1.73 16.33 2.12
CA MET A 1 -3.18 16.66 2.15
C MET A 1 -3.41 17.68 3.24
N LYS A 2 -4.29 18.67 3.05
CA LYS A 2 -4.54 19.72 4.06
C LYS A 2 -5.94 19.58 4.64
N ILE A 3 -6.03 19.25 5.92
CA ILE A 3 -7.30 19.27 6.66
C ILE A 3 -7.60 20.72 7.01
N LYS A 4 -8.59 21.32 6.35
CA LYS A 4 -9.05 22.68 6.67
C LYS A 4 -10.41 22.61 7.34
N LEU A 5 -10.47 22.97 8.61
CA LEU A 5 -11.74 23.20 9.28
C LEU A 5 -12.36 24.49 8.73
N LYS A 6 -13.65 24.43 8.38
CA LYS A 6 -14.38 25.65 7.98
C LYS A 6 -14.54 26.55 9.21
N ASN A 7 -14.31 27.83 9.02
CA ASN A 7 -14.40 28.79 10.11
C ASN A 7 -15.87 29.21 10.35
N THR A 8 -16.72 28.27 10.74
CA THR A 8 -18.11 28.51 11.09
C THR A 8 -18.20 29.02 12.53
N PRO A 9 -19.15 29.89 12.86
CA PRO A 9 -19.31 30.41 14.22
C PRO A 9 -19.48 29.30 15.26
N GLU A 10 -20.21 28.24 14.92
CA GLU A 10 -20.44 27.08 15.78
C GLU A 10 -19.13 26.32 16.11
N GLN A 11 -18.27 26.11 15.12
CA GLN A 11 -16.96 25.47 15.34
C GLN A 11 -16.03 26.35 16.18
N VAL A 12 -16.10 27.69 16.03
CA VAL A 12 -15.34 28.62 16.85
C VAL A 12 -15.84 28.59 18.30
N GLU A 13 -17.15 28.51 18.53
CA GLU A 13 -17.73 28.36 19.86
C GLU A 13 -17.35 27.05 20.52
N LEU A 14 -17.40 25.93 19.77
CA LEU A 14 -16.97 24.64 20.26
C LEU A 14 -15.50 24.65 20.72
N VAL A 15 -14.60 25.22 19.90
CA VAL A 15 -13.19 25.36 20.27
C VAL A 15 -12.98 26.29 21.46
N LYS A 16 -13.77 27.36 21.60
CA LYS A 16 -13.73 28.22 22.79
C LYS A 16 -14.18 27.47 24.05
N ALA A 17 -15.24 26.64 23.93
CA ALA A 17 -15.75 25.82 25.03
C ALA A 17 -14.69 24.79 25.51
N MET A 18 -13.91 24.19 24.61
CA MET A 18 -12.75 23.32 24.96
C MET A 18 -11.71 24.04 25.83
N GLY A 19 -11.58 25.37 25.69
CA GLY A 19 -10.70 26.21 26.49
C GLY A 19 -11.33 26.71 27.80
N SER A 20 -12.56 26.35 28.14
CA SER A 20 -13.25 26.80 29.35
C SER A 20 -12.46 26.51 30.63
N ARG A 21 -12.71 27.31 31.67
CA ARG A 21 -12.21 27.04 33.03
C ARG A 21 -13.05 25.97 33.73
N ASP A 22 -14.31 25.84 33.34
CA ASP A 22 -15.18 24.75 33.80
C ASP A 22 -14.74 23.44 33.13
N VAL A 23 -14.35 22.51 33.98
CA VAL A 23 -13.80 21.21 33.54
C VAL A 23 -14.86 20.37 32.84
N ALA A 24 -16.12 20.43 33.30
CA ALA A 24 -17.21 19.65 32.70
C ALA A 24 -17.51 20.14 31.28
N VAL A 25 -17.65 21.46 31.11
CA VAL A 25 -17.88 22.08 29.78
C VAL A 25 -16.70 21.84 28.84
N ALA A 26 -15.46 21.93 29.34
CA ALA A 26 -14.28 21.68 28.53
C ALA A 26 -14.19 20.25 28.07
N ARG A 27 -14.55 19.27 28.92
CA ARG A 27 -14.54 17.84 28.61
C ARG A 27 -15.60 17.51 27.56
N GLU A 28 -16.84 17.92 27.77
CA GLU A 28 -17.94 17.70 26.84
C GLU A 28 -17.62 18.27 25.44
N ALA A 29 -17.09 19.51 25.39
CA ALA A 29 -16.67 20.12 24.14
C ALA A 29 -15.52 19.38 23.45
N THR A 30 -14.58 18.84 24.21
CA THR A 30 -13.45 18.07 23.66
C THR A 30 -13.91 16.71 23.13
N GLU A 31 -14.82 16.05 23.82
CA GLU A 31 -15.45 14.79 23.36
C GLU A 31 -16.25 15.02 22.08
N ALA A 32 -17.09 16.05 22.02
CA ALA A 32 -17.85 16.40 20.82
C ALA A 32 -16.94 16.72 19.62
N PHE A 33 -15.84 17.42 19.85
CA PHE A 33 -14.88 17.73 18.81
C PHE A 33 -14.11 16.50 18.33
N ALA A 34 -13.74 15.59 19.23
CA ALA A 34 -13.11 14.32 18.90
C ALA A 34 -14.03 13.44 18.02
N ALA A 35 -15.31 13.32 18.40
CA ALA A 35 -16.31 12.62 17.62
C ALA A 35 -16.51 13.20 16.21
N PHE A 36 -16.39 14.53 16.08
CA PHE A 36 -16.47 15.19 14.78
C PHE A 36 -15.24 14.94 13.89
N ILE A 37 -14.04 14.94 14.46
CA ILE A 37 -12.78 14.79 13.70
C ILE A 37 -12.48 13.34 13.35
N GLY A 38 -12.82 12.38 14.20
CA GLY A 38 -12.50 10.97 14.03
C GLY A 38 -12.81 10.44 12.63
N PRO A 39 -14.04 10.56 12.13
CA PRO A 39 -14.40 10.08 10.78
C PRO A 39 -13.63 10.78 9.64
N VAL A 40 -13.30 12.08 9.81
CA VAL A 40 -12.54 12.82 8.79
C VAL A 40 -11.11 12.31 8.71
N VAL A 41 -10.46 12.11 9.84
CA VAL A 41 -9.10 11.56 9.90
C VAL A 41 -9.07 10.14 9.38
N SER A 42 -10.02 9.29 9.79
CA SER A 42 -10.15 7.92 9.30
C SER A 42 -10.25 7.88 7.77
N LYS A 43 -11.10 8.70 7.18
CA LYS A 43 -11.23 8.78 5.72
C LYS A 43 -9.94 9.22 5.02
N VAL A 44 -9.20 10.16 5.62
CA VAL A 44 -7.90 10.61 5.09
C VAL A 44 -6.88 9.49 5.14
N LEU A 45 -6.80 8.76 6.25
CA LEU A 45 -5.85 7.66 6.42
C LEU A 45 -6.15 6.48 5.50
N MET A 46 -7.41 6.26 5.14
CA MET A 46 -7.79 5.20 4.20
C MET A 46 -7.50 5.56 2.73
N GLN A 47 -7.58 6.82 2.37
CA GLN A 47 -7.50 7.26 0.96
C GLN A 47 -6.15 7.89 0.58
N ALA A 48 -5.34 8.26 1.54
CA ALA A 48 -4.06 8.90 1.30
C ALA A 48 -2.93 7.86 1.33
N GLY A 49 -1.98 8.03 0.42
CA GLY A 49 -0.78 7.20 0.33
C GLY A 49 -0.76 6.27 -0.88
N THR A 50 0.42 5.86 -1.28
CA THR A 50 0.65 4.95 -2.41
C THR A 50 0.30 3.51 -2.03
N ALA A 51 0.48 3.15 -0.77
CA ALA A 51 0.22 1.81 -0.26
C ALA A 51 -1.28 1.49 -0.13
N SER A 52 -2.14 2.51 0.00
CA SER A 52 -3.60 2.28 0.08
C SER A 52 -4.19 1.66 -1.19
N ALA A 53 -3.54 1.89 -2.34
CA ALA A 53 -3.94 1.28 -3.61
C ALA A 53 -3.51 -0.19 -3.76
N ILE A 54 -2.53 -0.64 -2.96
CA ILE A 54 -1.96 -1.98 -3.05
C ILE A 54 -2.75 -2.98 -2.21
N TYR A 55 -3.24 -2.56 -1.05
CA TYR A 55 -3.83 -3.44 -0.05
C TYR A 55 -5.35 -3.45 -0.10
N SER A 56 -5.93 -4.64 -0.04
CA SER A 56 -7.36 -4.86 0.20
C SER A 56 -7.64 -4.86 1.69
N ASP A 57 -8.65 -4.12 2.13
CA ASP A 57 -9.02 -4.02 3.54
C ASP A 57 -9.85 -5.24 3.98
N ALA A 58 -9.41 -5.94 5.01
CA ALA A 58 -10.14 -7.01 5.66
C ALA A 58 -10.48 -6.58 7.10
N PRO A 59 -11.69 -6.05 7.34
CA PRO A 59 -12.08 -5.63 8.67
C PRO A 59 -12.29 -6.82 9.60
N TYR A 60 -11.83 -6.71 10.84
CA TYR A 60 -12.05 -7.68 11.91
C TYR A 60 -12.46 -6.94 13.20
N ASP A 61 -13.07 -7.66 14.12
CA ASP A 61 -13.46 -7.10 15.42
C ASP A 61 -12.24 -7.07 16.37
N GLU A 62 -12.11 -6.01 17.16
CA GLU A 62 -10.93 -5.72 18.02
C GLU A 62 -10.59 -6.88 18.99
N ASP A 63 -11.57 -7.67 19.37
CA ASP A 63 -11.42 -8.83 20.28
C ASP A 63 -11.02 -10.13 19.55
N ASP A 64 -10.93 -10.11 18.22
CA ASP A 64 -10.65 -11.30 17.39
C ASP A 64 -9.22 -11.24 16.82
N ASN A 65 -8.64 -12.41 16.57
CA ASN A 65 -7.38 -12.50 15.86
C ASN A 65 -7.64 -12.69 14.37
N PRO A 66 -7.19 -11.77 13.51
CA PRO A 66 -7.40 -11.92 12.08
C PRO A 66 -6.71 -13.19 11.57
N SER A 67 -7.50 -14.13 11.10
CA SER A 67 -7.03 -15.34 10.43
C SER A 67 -7.52 -15.35 8.99
N LEU A 68 -6.62 -15.70 8.08
CA LEU A 68 -6.92 -15.82 6.67
C LEU A 68 -6.78 -17.30 6.29
N PRO A 69 -7.82 -17.92 5.71
CA PRO A 69 -7.69 -19.27 5.19
C PRO A 69 -6.67 -19.24 4.05
N LEU A 70 -5.60 -20.00 4.20
CA LEU A 70 -4.68 -20.25 3.09
C LEU A 70 -5.34 -21.29 2.19
N ASP A 71 -5.81 -20.84 1.05
CA ASP A 71 -6.25 -21.73 0.01
C ASP A 71 -5.01 -22.28 -0.70
N LEU A 72 -4.84 -23.60 -0.70
CA LEU A 72 -3.71 -24.28 -1.34
C LEU A 72 -3.74 -24.22 -2.89
N TRP A 73 -4.63 -23.45 -3.45
CA TRP A 73 -4.63 -23.08 -4.87
C TRP A 73 -3.29 -22.52 -5.34
N HIS A 74 -2.45 -22.13 -4.39
CA HIS A 74 -1.16 -21.51 -4.66
C HIS A 74 0.00 -22.52 -4.74
N ASP A 75 -0.23 -23.78 -4.40
CA ASP A 75 0.81 -24.79 -4.55
C ASP A 75 0.83 -25.29 -5.99
N GLN A 76 1.88 -24.92 -6.72
CA GLN A 76 2.08 -25.30 -8.14
C GLN A 76 2.30 -26.80 -8.34
N ASN A 77 2.56 -27.55 -7.27
CA ASN A 77 2.94 -28.96 -7.33
C ASN A 77 1.81 -29.91 -6.91
N GLN A 78 0.64 -29.42 -6.54
CA GLN A 78 -0.46 -30.25 -6.09
C GLN A 78 -1.72 -30.05 -6.93
N ASP A 79 -2.20 -31.10 -7.56
CA ASP A 79 -3.49 -31.17 -8.23
C ASP A 79 -4.57 -31.38 -7.15
N HIS A 80 -5.18 -30.32 -6.64
CA HIS A 80 -6.20 -30.41 -5.59
C HIS A 80 -7.53 -30.96 -6.10
N VAL A 81 -7.83 -30.74 -7.38
CA VAL A 81 -9.02 -31.27 -8.02
C VAL A 81 -8.63 -31.93 -9.34
N THR A 82 -8.81 -33.23 -9.44
CA THR A 82 -8.48 -33.98 -10.65
C THR A 82 -9.71 -34.09 -11.53
N VAL A 83 -9.62 -33.62 -12.77
CA VAL A 83 -10.64 -33.85 -13.80
C VAL A 83 -10.36 -35.15 -14.52
N TRP A 84 -11.29 -36.08 -14.45
CA TRP A 84 -11.15 -37.40 -15.07
C TRP A 84 -11.90 -37.47 -16.40
N SER A 85 -11.22 -37.93 -17.42
CA SER A 85 -11.88 -38.32 -18.68
C SER A 85 -12.19 -39.80 -18.63
N GLN A 86 -13.45 -40.16 -18.49
CA GLN A 86 -13.86 -41.58 -18.42
C GLN A 86 -14.77 -42.00 -19.58
N SER A 87 -14.65 -43.24 -19.98
CA SER A 87 -15.66 -43.93 -20.76
C SER A 87 -16.81 -44.41 -19.83
N VAL A 88 -18.03 -44.43 -20.34
CA VAL A 88 -19.34 -44.49 -19.68
C VAL A 88 -19.54 -45.62 -18.62
N ALA A 89 -18.61 -46.48 -18.31
CA ALA A 89 -18.84 -47.70 -17.54
C ALA A 89 -18.23 -47.75 -16.13
N GLY A 90 -17.69 -46.66 -15.59
CA GLY A 90 -17.07 -46.66 -14.26
C GLY A 90 -17.63 -45.55 -13.37
N GLY A 91 -17.70 -45.79 -12.06
CA GLY A 91 -18.08 -44.76 -11.10
C GLY A 91 -17.16 -43.54 -11.15
N LEU A 92 -17.69 -42.32 -10.96
CA LEU A 92 -16.91 -41.11 -10.93
C LEU A 92 -16.06 -41.06 -9.65
N PRO A 93 -14.73 -40.95 -9.73
CA PRO A 93 -13.93 -40.66 -8.55
C PRO A 93 -14.20 -39.26 -8.07
N SER A 94 -14.24 -39.08 -6.76
CA SER A 94 -14.38 -37.76 -6.14
C SER A 94 -13.03 -37.30 -5.57
N SER A 95 -12.66 -36.07 -5.82
CA SER A 95 -11.56 -35.41 -5.14
C SER A 95 -12.11 -34.70 -3.90
N THR A 96 -11.46 -34.90 -2.75
CA THR A 96 -11.83 -34.22 -1.51
C THR A 96 -10.88 -33.05 -1.32
N VAL A 97 -11.43 -31.86 -1.20
CA VAL A 97 -10.66 -30.67 -0.80
C VAL A 97 -10.62 -30.66 0.72
N GLU A 98 -9.44 -30.90 1.28
CA GLU A 98 -9.27 -30.85 2.74
C GLU A 98 -9.15 -29.41 3.19
N GLY A 99 -9.76 -29.08 4.35
CA GLY A 99 -9.67 -27.76 4.95
C GLY A 99 -8.26 -27.48 5.47
N PHE A 100 -7.76 -26.30 5.20
CA PHE A 100 -6.34 -25.96 5.23
C PHE A 100 -5.92 -25.13 6.42
N SER A 101 -4.61 -24.90 6.52
CA SER A 101 -3.98 -24.10 7.53
C SER A 101 -4.48 -22.65 7.46
N GLU A 102 -4.78 -22.07 8.61
CA GLU A 102 -5.07 -20.65 8.75
C GLU A 102 -3.77 -19.86 8.92
N LEU A 103 -3.63 -18.81 8.13
CA LEU A 103 -2.58 -17.82 8.34
C LEU A 103 -3.05 -16.81 9.38
N LYS A 104 -2.49 -16.87 10.58
CA LYS A 104 -2.72 -15.85 11.59
C LYS A 104 -1.85 -14.64 11.31
N VAL A 105 -2.48 -13.49 11.13
CA VAL A 105 -1.78 -12.24 10.88
C VAL A 105 -1.54 -11.53 12.20
N SER A 106 -0.27 -11.21 12.50
CA SER A 106 0.05 -10.38 13.66
C SER A 106 -0.31 -8.93 13.38
N THR A 107 -1.10 -8.36 14.28
CA THR A 107 -1.49 -6.95 14.24
C THR A 107 -0.54 -6.10 15.08
N TYR A 108 -0.52 -4.82 14.79
CA TYR A 108 0.21 -3.82 15.56
C TYR A 108 -0.66 -2.57 15.74
N ARG A 109 -0.49 -1.92 16.87
CA ARG A 109 -1.20 -0.70 17.19
C ARG A 109 -0.36 0.53 16.87
N LEU A 110 -0.95 1.50 16.22
CA LEU A 110 -0.38 2.81 15.95
C LEU A 110 -1.08 3.83 16.83
N ASP A 111 -0.33 4.41 17.75
CA ASP A 111 -0.81 5.40 18.69
C ASP A 111 -0.17 6.76 18.37
N SER A 112 -0.97 7.80 18.36
CA SER A 112 -0.52 9.16 18.17
C SER A 112 -1.25 10.10 19.11
N ALA A 113 -0.52 10.97 19.77
CA ALA A 113 -1.09 11.98 20.67
C ALA A 113 -0.60 13.37 20.28
N VAL A 114 -1.51 14.34 20.29
CA VAL A 114 -1.19 15.73 20.04
C VAL A 114 -1.81 16.60 21.11
N SER A 115 -1.05 17.52 21.67
CA SER A 115 -1.54 18.47 22.67
C SER A 115 -1.22 19.91 22.28
N PHE A 116 -2.07 20.84 22.72
CA PHE A 116 -1.88 22.28 22.54
C PHE A 116 -2.33 23.03 23.80
N LEU A 117 -1.85 24.28 23.93
CA LEU A 117 -2.17 25.11 25.09
C LEU A 117 -3.63 25.58 25.08
N LYS A 118 -4.36 25.44 26.19
CA LYS A 118 -5.75 25.86 26.34
C LYS A 118 -5.97 27.34 26.00
N ARG A 119 -4.95 28.22 26.16
CA ARG A 119 -5.02 29.61 25.77
C ARG A 119 -5.35 29.84 24.30
N TYR A 120 -4.94 28.92 23.41
CA TYR A 120 -5.28 29.03 21.98
C TYR A 120 -6.73 28.62 21.72
N ALA A 121 -7.22 27.59 22.41
CA ALA A 121 -8.63 27.25 22.39
C ALA A 121 -9.52 28.38 22.90
N ARG A 122 -9.21 28.99 24.05
CA ARG A 122 -9.94 30.12 24.60
C ARG A 122 -10.04 31.32 23.64
N ARG A 123 -9.02 31.49 22.80
CA ARG A 123 -9.01 32.55 21.76
C ARG A 123 -9.70 32.16 20.47
N GLY A 124 -10.25 30.94 20.39
CA GLY A 124 -10.93 30.43 19.20
C GLY A 124 -10.00 30.25 18.00
N ARG A 125 -8.72 29.93 18.25
CA ARG A 125 -7.72 29.72 17.20
C ARG A 125 -7.87 28.32 16.57
N LEU A 126 -8.84 28.19 15.67
CA LEU A 126 -9.10 27.00 14.88
C LEU A 126 -7.89 26.55 14.03
N ASP A 127 -7.10 27.51 13.58
CA ASP A 127 -5.88 27.28 12.80
C ASP A 127 -4.85 26.42 13.55
N VAL A 128 -4.70 26.63 14.86
CA VAL A 128 -3.76 25.84 15.69
C VAL A 128 -4.27 24.42 15.89
N VAL A 129 -5.57 24.28 16.16
CA VAL A 129 -6.20 22.96 16.36
C VAL A 129 -6.17 22.16 15.07
N SER A 130 -6.52 22.77 13.95
CA SER A 130 -6.46 22.13 12.63
C SER A 130 -5.05 21.64 12.28
N LYS A 131 -4.03 22.46 12.52
CA LYS A 131 -2.62 22.05 12.30
C LYS A 131 -2.17 20.93 13.24
N ALA A 132 -2.66 20.90 14.46
CA ALA A 132 -2.35 19.82 15.40
C ALA A 132 -2.90 18.47 14.90
N VAL A 133 -4.16 18.46 14.47
CA VAL A 133 -4.80 17.26 13.89
C VAL A 133 -4.14 16.85 12.57
N GLU A 134 -3.83 17.82 11.71
CA GLU A 134 -3.12 17.55 10.44
C GLU A 134 -1.76 16.90 10.68
N ARG A 135 -0.99 17.35 11.67
CA ARG A 135 0.29 16.73 12.04
C ARG A 135 0.11 15.32 12.54
N MET A 136 -0.86 15.10 13.43
CA MET A 136 -1.17 13.75 13.93
C MET A 136 -1.50 12.79 12.78
N SER A 137 -2.39 13.19 11.87
CA SER A 137 -2.78 12.37 10.72
C SER A 137 -1.60 12.08 9.79
N ASN A 138 -0.76 13.09 9.52
CA ASN A 138 0.40 12.92 8.64
C ASN A 138 1.44 11.96 9.25
N GLU A 139 1.69 12.02 10.54
CA GLU A 139 2.64 11.10 11.21
C GLU A 139 2.13 9.66 11.17
N VAL A 140 0.84 9.44 11.44
CA VAL A 140 0.23 8.11 11.33
C VAL A 140 0.33 7.60 9.90
N LEU A 141 -0.01 8.44 8.91
CA LEU A 141 0.06 8.07 7.49
C LEU A 141 1.48 7.68 7.06
N VAL A 142 2.49 8.47 7.43
CA VAL A 142 3.90 8.16 7.12
C VAL A 142 4.31 6.82 7.73
N LYS A 143 3.84 6.51 8.94
CA LYS A 143 4.14 5.23 9.58
C LYS A 143 3.45 4.06 8.90
N GLN A 144 2.18 4.23 8.53
CA GLN A 144 1.43 3.23 7.76
C GLN A 144 2.09 2.94 6.40
N GLU A 145 2.48 3.98 5.67
CA GLU A 145 3.18 3.84 4.39
C GLU A 145 4.48 3.05 4.52
N ARG A 146 5.29 3.38 5.50
CA ARG A 146 6.56 2.67 5.73
C ARG A 146 6.37 1.22 6.10
N ASN A 147 5.39 0.92 6.95
CA ASN A 147 5.07 -0.46 7.32
C ASN A 147 4.55 -1.25 6.12
N ALA A 148 3.71 -0.63 5.29
CA ALA A 148 3.18 -1.24 4.09
C ALA A 148 4.28 -1.58 3.08
N TRP A 149 5.13 -0.61 2.77
CA TRP A 149 6.25 -0.84 1.86
C TRP A 149 7.28 -1.82 2.41
N ALA A 150 7.48 -1.87 3.73
CA ALA A 150 8.34 -2.89 4.33
C ALA A 150 7.84 -4.31 4.05
N VAL A 151 6.53 -4.55 4.12
CA VAL A 151 5.95 -5.86 3.80
C VAL A 151 6.07 -6.18 2.31
N VAL A 152 5.78 -5.22 1.42
CA VAL A 152 5.94 -5.39 -0.04
C VAL A 152 7.39 -5.71 -0.40
N LEU A 153 8.34 -4.94 0.12
CA LEU A 153 9.77 -5.15 -0.15
C LEU A 153 10.27 -6.49 0.42
N LYS A 154 9.76 -6.90 1.58
CA LYS A 154 10.08 -8.20 2.16
C LYS A 154 9.50 -9.34 1.32
N ALA A 155 8.26 -9.22 0.88
CA ALA A 155 7.62 -10.17 -0.01
C ALA A 155 8.40 -10.31 -1.34
N LEU A 156 8.85 -9.21 -1.94
CA LEU A 156 9.69 -9.23 -3.13
C LEU A 156 11.04 -9.93 -2.87
N ALA A 157 11.65 -9.66 -1.72
CA ALA A 157 12.94 -10.26 -1.37
C ALA A 157 12.87 -11.78 -1.21
N GLU A 158 11.75 -12.30 -0.72
CA GLU A 158 11.50 -13.72 -0.48
C GLU A 158 10.82 -14.44 -1.66
N ALA A 159 10.24 -13.67 -2.60
CA ALA A 159 9.56 -14.22 -3.76
C ALA A 159 10.49 -15.10 -4.61
N ASN A 160 10.10 -16.35 -4.79
CA ASN A 160 10.87 -17.34 -5.53
C ASN A 160 9.94 -18.23 -6.34
N SER A 161 10.32 -18.52 -7.58
CA SER A 161 9.60 -19.46 -8.45
C SER A 161 10.57 -20.16 -9.38
N PRO A 162 10.41 -21.49 -9.60
CA PRO A 162 11.21 -22.23 -10.57
C PRO A 162 11.13 -21.64 -11.99
N VAL A 163 9.98 -21.11 -12.36
CA VAL A 163 9.74 -20.49 -13.68
C VAL A 163 10.53 -19.20 -13.85
N ALA A 164 10.76 -18.47 -12.76
CA ALA A 164 11.58 -17.26 -12.77
C ALA A 164 13.10 -17.55 -12.67
N GLY A 165 13.49 -18.81 -12.64
CA GLY A 165 14.89 -19.20 -12.43
C GLY A 165 15.38 -18.99 -10.99
N GLY A 166 14.45 -18.89 -10.04
CA GLY A 166 14.68 -18.68 -8.61
C GLY A 166 14.06 -17.40 -8.10
N SER A 167 14.66 -16.25 -8.31
CA SER A 167 14.17 -14.96 -7.82
C SER A 167 13.17 -14.32 -8.78
N HIS A 168 12.17 -13.64 -8.23
CA HIS A 168 11.25 -12.79 -9.01
C HIS A 168 11.90 -11.45 -9.43
N ILE A 169 13.17 -11.24 -9.15
CA ILE A 169 13.90 -10.04 -9.51
C ILE A 169 14.79 -10.34 -10.71
N VAL A 170 14.59 -9.61 -11.79
CA VAL A 170 15.40 -9.68 -13.01
C VAL A 170 16.37 -8.52 -13.08
N ASN A 171 17.40 -8.65 -13.92
CA ASN A 171 18.31 -7.55 -14.21
C ASN A 171 17.80 -6.77 -15.41
N ALA A 172 18.03 -5.47 -15.39
CA ALA A 172 17.84 -4.64 -16.57
C ALA A 172 18.74 -5.11 -17.73
N SER A 173 18.25 -4.94 -18.94
CA SER A 173 18.99 -5.24 -20.17
C SER A 173 20.25 -4.39 -20.33
N THR A 174 20.17 -3.14 -19.85
CA THR A 174 21.31 -2.22 -19.81
C THR A 174 21.44 -1.66 -18.38
N PRO A 175 22.59 -1.87 -17.71
CA PRO A 175 22.78 -1.35 -16.37
C PRO A 175 22.66 0.18 -16.32
N GLY A 176 21.94 0.69 -15.31
CA GLY A 176 21.77 2.12 -15.06
C GLY A 176 20.76 2.83 -15.97
N THR A 177 19.98 2.08 -16.77
CA THR A 177 18.96 2.69 -17.63
C THR A 177 17.77 1.73 -17.78
N PHE A 178 16.58 2.21 -17.51
CA PHE A 178 15.34 1.45 -17.76
C PHE A 178 14.95 1.54 -19.22
N GLN A 179 14.68 0.39 -19.84
CA GLN A 179 14.28 0.29 -21.26
C GLN A 179 12.90 -0.33 -21.43
N LEU A 180 12.29 -0.10 -22.59
CA LEU A 180 11.01 -0.72 -22.93
C LEU A 180 11.09 -2.26 -22.95
N ALA A 181 12.26 -2.81 -23.31
CA ALA A 181 12.52 -4.25 -23.26
C ALA A 181 12.40 -4.80 -21.83
N ASP A 182 12.76 -4.01 -20.83
CA ASP A 182 12.71 -4.39 -19.43
C ASP A 182 11.25 -4.49 -18.93
N LEU A 183 10.40 -3.54 -19.34
CA LEU A 183 8.96 -3.61 -19.09
C LEU A 183 8.34 -4.87 -19.71
N ASN A 184 8.67 -5.15 -20.98
CA ASN A 184 8.20 -6.37 -21.65
C ASN A 184 8.67 -7.65 -20.95
N SER A 185 9.88 -7.65 -20.44
CA SER A 185 10.43 -8.77 -19.66
C SER A 185 9.64 -9.00 -18.38
N LEU A 186 9.32 -7.93 -17.63
CA LEU A 186 8.49 -8.01 -16.42
C LEU A 186 7.09 -8.52 -16.74
N MET A 187 6.44 -7.97 -17.77
CA MET A 187 5.10 -8.41 -18.19
C MET A 187 5.08 -9.89 -18.57
N THR A 188 6.12 -10.35 -19.27
CA THR A 188 6.27 -11.76 -19.66
C THR A 188 6.51 -12.65 -18.46
N LEU A 189 7.36 -12.21 -17.52
CA LEU A 189 7.68 -12.94 -16.30
C LEU A 189 6.44 -13.18 -15.44
N VAL A 190 5.64 -12.12 -15.18
CA VAL A 190 4.39 -12.23 -14.40
C VAL A 190 3.46 -13.25 -15.03
N LYS A 191 3.26 -13.21 -16.35
CA LYS A 191 2.43 -14.18 -17.06
C LYS A 191 2.98 -15.60 -16.96
N ARG A 192 4.30 -15.80 -17.01
CA ARG A 192 4.93 -17.12 -16.89
C ARG A 192 4.82 -17.69 -15.49
N ILE A 193 5.00 -16.88 -14.47
CA ILE A 193 4.80 -17.28 -13.06
C ILE A 193 3.36 -17.74 -12.82
N ASN A 194 2.40 -17.14 -13.51
CA ASN A 194 0.98 -17.43 -13.36
C ASN A 194 0.43 -18.47 -14.35
N THR A 195 1.27 -19.06 -15.20
CA THR A 195 0.82 -19.98 -16.28
C THR A 195 0.12 -21.24 -15.75
N SER A 196 0.52 -21.75 -14.59
CA SER A 196 -0.09 -22.94 -13.97
C SER A 196 -1.55 -22.77 -13.62
N TYR A 197 -2.03 -21.54 -13.49
CA TYR A 197 -3.39 -21.23 -13.05
C TYR A 197 -4.44 -21.31 -14.15
N ALA A 198 -4.09 -20.92 -15.36
CA ALA A 198 -5.06 -20.77 -16.44
C ALA A 198 -4.84 -21.71 -17.62
N GLY A 199 -3.84 -22.59 -17.58
CA GLY A 199 -3.54 -23.50 -18.66
C GLY A 199 -3.34 -22.84 -20.02
N GLY A 200 -2.96 -21.55 -20.06
CA GLY A 200 -2.91 -20.76 -21.28
C GLY A 200 -4.28 -20.31 -21.80
N ALA A 201 -5.34 -20.42 -21.00
CA ALA A 201 -6.66 -19.95 -21.38
C ALA A 201 -6.66 -18.44 -21.64
N THR A 202 -7.46 -18.06 -22.60
CA THR A 202 -7.59 -16.68 -23.14
C THR A 202 -8.07 -15.64 -22.13
N ASP A 203 -8.52 -16.09 -20.97
CA ASP A 203 -9.07 -15.23 -19.90
C ASP A 203 -8.14 -15.07 -18.71
N SER A 204 -6.83 -15.24 -18.91
CA SER A 204 -5.87 -14.89 -17.87
C SER A 204 -5.78 -13.37 -17.76
N SER A 205 -6.66 -12.80 -16.96
CA SER A 205 -6.60 -11.39 -16.53
C SER A 205 -5.37 -11.10 -15.65
N TYR A 206 -4.61 -12.15 -15.29
CA TYR A 206 -3.39 -12.02 -14.50
C TYR A 206 -2.24 -11.50 -15.33
N GLY A 207 -1.75 -10.34 -14.98
CA GLY A 207 -0.64 -9.69 -15.62
C GLY A 207 -0.14 -8.53 -14.78
N LEU A 208 0.94 -7.91 -15.21
CA LEU A 208 1.44 -6.71 -14.56
C LEU A 208 0.39 -5.59 -14.72
N THR A 209 -0.18 -5.13 -13.60
CA THR A 209 -1.17 -4.04 -13.59
C THR A 209 -0.53 -2.72 -13.20
N ASP A 210 0.38 -2.72 -12.25
CA ASP A 210 0.98 -1.54 -11.66
C ASP A 210 2.49 -1.67 -11.53
N LEU A 211 3.20 -0.60 -11.86
CA LEU A 211 4.65 -0.49 -11.78
C LEU A 211 5.02 0.70 -10.91
N PHE A 212 5.72 0.44 -9.81
CA PHE A 212 6.24 1.46 -8.90
C PHE A 212 7.70 1.73 -9.21
N VAL A 213 8.00 2.97 -9.53
CA VAL A 213 9.30 3.41 -10.02
C VAL A 213 9.85 4.62 -9.26
N SER A 214 11.16 4.78 -9.28
CA SER A 214 11.82 6.00 -8.81
C SER A 214 11.53 7.17 -9.75
N PRO A 215 11.74 8.43 -9.32
CA PRO A 215 11.69 9.59 -10.20
C PRO A 215 12.69 9.51 -11.37
N GLU A 216 13.84 8.87 -11.16
CA GLU A 216 14.88 8.65 -12.13
C GLU A 216 14.42 7.69 -13.26
N ILE A 217 13.90 6.52 -12.89
CA ILE A 217 13.32 5.57 -13.84
C ILE A 217 12.15 6.22 -14.61
N LYS A 218 11.33 7.03 -13.92
CA LYS A 218 10.25 7.77 -14.58
C LYS A 218 10.80 8.80 -15.60
N ALA A 219 11.98 9.36 -15.37
CA ALA A 219 12.65 10.21 -16.34
C ALA A 219 13.09 9.42 -17.58
N ASP A 220 13.58 8.18 -17.40
CA ASP A 220 13.92 7.29 -18.51
C ASP A 220 12.68 6.93 -19.33
N ILE A 221 11.55 6.63 -18.68
CA ILE A 221 10.28 6.36 -19.36
C ILE A 221 9.84 7.57 -20.19
N ARG A 222 9.97 8.77 -19.66
CA ARG A 222 9.69 10.01 -20.40
C ARG A 222 10.61 10.17 -21.61
N ALA A 223 11.87 9.71 -21.48
CA ALA A 223 12.83 9.78 -22.59
C ALA A 223 12.45 8.89 -23.77
N PHE A 224 11.63 7.84 -23.57
CA PHE A 224 11.13 7.01 -24.69
C PHE A 224 10.37 7.82 -25.74
N ALA A 225 9.75 8.94 -25.39
CA ALA A 225 9.01 9.78 -26.32
C ALA A 225 9.90 10.45 -27.38
N TYR A 226 11.17 10.77 -27.06
CA TYR A 226 12.04 11.54 -27.95
C TYR A 226 13.36 10.84 -28.31
N GLN A 227 13.68 9.72 -27.70
CA GLN A 227 14.84 8.93 -28.13
C GLN A 227 14.43 7.96 -29.25
N PRO A 228 15.08 8.03 -30.43
CA PRO A 228 14.88 7.01 -31.45
C PRO A 228 15.41 5.67 -30.93
N PHE A 229 14.60 4.62 -30.98
CA PHE A 229 15.03 3.26 -30.69
C PHE A 229 16.04 2.79 -31.73
N THR A 230 17.30 2.99 -31.49
CA THR A 230 18.40 2.48 -32.31
C THR A 230 18.92 1.16 -31.72
N THR A 231 18.11 0.12 -31.74
CA THR A 231 18.65 -1.23 -31.51
C THR A 231 18.17 -2.14 -32.62
N GLY A 232 18.99 -2.30 -33.65
CA GLY A 232 18.91 -3.41 -34.59
C GLY A 232 17.67 -3.49 -35.47
N GLY A 233 17.10 -2.37 -35.93
CA GLY A 233 15.96 -2.47 -36.84
C GLY A 233 15.03 -1.26 -36.91
N GLY A 234 15.38 -0.14 -36.34
CA GLY A 234 14.87 1.18 -36.72
C GLY A 234 13.37 1.41 -36.71
N THR A 235 12.64 0.89 -35.74
CA THR A 235 11.22 1.25 -35.56
C THR A 235 11.07 2.22 -34.39
N ASN A 236 10.83 3.48 -34.74
CA ASN A 236 10.36 4.48 -33.77
C ASN A 236 9.04 4.01 -33.14
N LEU A 237 8.82 4.37 -31.89
CA LEU A 237 7.50 4.20 -31.25
C LEU A 237 6.42 4.80 -32.19
N PRO A 238 5.28 4.15 -32.33
CA PRO A 238 4.14 4.72 -33.08
C PRO A 238 3.81 6.11 -32.57
N ASP A 239 3.42 7.01 -33.50
CA ASP A 239 3.19 8.41 -33.16
C ASP A 239 2.10 8.61 -32.11
N ASN A 240 1.09 7.75 -32.06
CA ASN A 240 0.05 7.77 -31.02
C ASN A 240 0.61 7.50 -29.62
N VAL A 241 1.55 6.56 -29.47
CA VAL A 241 2.20 6.26 -28.18
C VAL A 241 3.11 7.40 -27.78
N ARG A 242 3.85 7.97 -28.72
CA ARG A 242 4.68 9.16 -28.48
C ARG A 242 3.83 10.35 -28.03
N GLU A 243 2.69 10.57 -28.67
CA GLU A 243 1.77 11.65 -28.31
C GLU A 243 1.15 11.43 -26.93
N GLU A 244 0.83 10.20 -26.57
CA GLU A 244 0.33 9.84 -25.25
C GLU A 244 1.38 10.12 -24.16
N ILE A 245 2.64 9.73 -24.39
CA ILE A 245 3.76 10.05 -23.48
C ILE A 245 3.96 11.58 -23.36
N TYR A 246 3.80 12.32 -24.46
CA TYR A 246 3.93 13.79 -24.44
C TYR A 246 2.78 14.49 -23.71
N ARG A 247 1.56 14.02 -23.90
CA ARG A 247 0.36 14.62 -23.29
C ARG A 247 0.27 14.35 -21.79
N GLY A 248 0.64 13.16 -21.40
CA GLY A 248 0.63 12.81 -20.00
C GLY A 248 1.88 13.28 -19.28
N ALA A 249 2.08 14.50 -18.88
CA ALA A 249 3.26 15.06 -18.18
C ALA A 249 4.02 14.11 -17.20
N GLY A 250 4.10 12.85 -17.53
CA GLY A 250 4.61 11.67 -16.87
C GLY A 250 3.52 10.61 -16.91
N THR A 251 3.52 9.80 -17.98
CA THR A 251 2.58 8.72 -18.27
C THR A 251 2.00 8.06 -17.02
N GLU A 252 0.70 8.16 -16.86
CA GLU A 252 -0.01 7.39 -15.84
C GLU A 252 -0.10 5.91 -16.24
N SER A 253 -0.04 5.59 -17.55
CA SER A 253 -0.06 4.21 -18.03
C SER A 253 0.79 4.01 -19.30
N LEU A 254 1.43 2.86 -19.42
CA LEU A 254 2.18 2.42 -20.61
C LEU A 254 1.90 0.94 -20.87
N TYR A 255 1.42 0.60 -22.07
CA TYR A 255 1.01 -0.75 -22.45
C TYR A 255 -0.02 -1.42 -21.51
N GLY A 256 -0.91 -0.62 -20.92
CA GLY A 256 -1.91 -1.08 -19.97
C GLY A 256 -1.40 -1.28 -18.55
N VAL A 257 -0.14 -0.90 -18.26
CA VAL A 257 0.45 -0.91 -16.92
C VAL A 257 0.42 0.50 -16.36
N ASN A 258 -0.15 0.68 -15.16
CA ASN A 258 -0.15 1.96 -14.47
C ASN A 258 1.23 2.23 -13.86
N ILE A 259 1.75 3.44 -14.02
CA ILE A 259 3.07 3.82 -13.52
C ILE A 259 2.94 4.77 -12.34
N HIS A 260 3.37 4.32 -11.17
CA HIS A 260 3.34 5.08 -9.94
C HIS A 260 4.74 5.53 -9.54
N GLU A 261 4.88 6.83 -9.27
CA GLU A 261 6.12 7.39 -8.79
C GLU A 261 6.24 7.27 -7.28
N LEU A 262 7.34 6.67 -6.81
CA LEU A 262 7.65 6.50 -5.41
C LEU A 262 8.96 7.23 -5.09
N VAL A 263 8.85 8.41 -4.50
CA VAL A 263 10.00 9.31 -4.26
C VAL A 263 11.04 8.71 -3.30
N GLU A 264 10.63 7.85 -2.38
CA GLU A 264 11.53 7.18 -1.43
C GLU A 264 12.21 5.93 -2.02
N LEU A 265 11.94 5.59 -3.29
CA LEU A 265 12.60 4.55 -4.07
C LEU A 265 13.65 5.20 -4.97
N GLY A 266 14.81 4.60 -5.12
CA GLY A 266 15.93 5.14 -5.91
C GLY A 266 17.26 4.91 -5.24
N VAL A 267 18.36 5.30 -5.90
CA VAL A 267 19.71 5.15 -5.39
C VAL A 267 19.88 5.91 -4.06
N GLY A 268 20.32 5.21 -3.02
CA GLY A 268 20.53 5.80 -1.70
C GLY A 268 19.28 6.20 -0.93
N GLN A 269 18.09 5.94 -1.46
CA GLN A 269 16.81 6.26 -0.80
C GLN A 269 16.41 5.20 0.22
N LYS A 270 15.43 5.56 1.07
CA LYS A 270 15.02 4.76 2.23
C LYS A 270 14.50 3.37 1.87
N TYR A 271 13.68 3.26 0.83
CA TYR A 271 13.10 1.97 0.44
C TYR A 271 14.13 1.07 -0.23
N SER A 272 15.06 1.62 -1.00
CA SER A 272 16.18 0.85 -1.54
C SER A 272 17.11 0.35 -0.43
N ALA A 273 17.40 1.18 0.58
CA ALA A 273 18.17 0.76 1.76
C ALA A 273 17.44 -0.32 2.57
N LEU A 274 16.12 -0.20 2.73
CA LEU A 274 15.28 -1.18 3.42
C LEU A 274 15.26 -2.51 2.65
N PHE A 275 15.10 -2.46 1.34
CA PHE A 275 15.19 -3.67 0.50
C PHE A 275 16.57 -4.32 0.59
N ASN A 276 17.64 -3.52 0.59
CA ASN A 276 19.00 -4.03 0.77
C ASN A 276 19.19 -4.77 2.12
N ALA A 277 18.49 -4.35 3.16
CA ALA A 277 18.46 -5.07 4.45
C ALA A 277 17.67 -6.39 4.39
N PHE A 278 16.66 -6.50 3.53
CA PHE A 278 15.80 -7.68 3.41
C PHE A 278 16.25 -8.68 2.34
N LYS A 279 17.09 -8.27 1.42
CA LYS A 279 17.43 -9.02 0.19
C LYS A 279 17.96 -10.44 0.39
N GLY A 280 18.42 -10.80 1.59
CA GLY A 280 19.00 -12.12 1.86
C GLY A 280 20.21 -12.41 0.96
N SER A 281 20.14 -13.48 0.19
CA SER A 281 21.19 -13.90 -0.76
C SER A 281 21.12 -13.19 -2.11
N GLN A 282 20.15 -12.31 -2.34
CA GLN A 282 20.01 -11.61 -3.62
C GLN A 282 21.10 -10.54 -3.78
N SER A 283 21.61 -10.44 -5.01
CA SER A 283 22.62 -9.44 -5.34
C SER A 283 21.93 -8.11 -5.65
N PHE A 284 21.92 -7.20 -4.70
CA PHE A 284 21.43 -5.82 -4.86
C PHE A 284 22.26 -4.88 -4.01
N ASP A 285 22.59 -3.72 -4.55
CA ASP A 285 23.29 -2.66 -3.82
C ASP A 285 22.49 -1.34 -3.93
N SER A 286 21.96 -0.91 -2.80
CA SER A 286 21.15 0.30 -2.70
C SER A 286 21.90 1.61 -3.03
N VAL A 287 23.23 1.56 -3.09
CA VAL A 287 24.07 2.75 -3.37
C VAL A 287 24.30 2.96 -4.86
N THR A 288 24.28 1.86 -5.63
CA THR A 288 24.65 1.87 -7.05
C THR A 288 23.53 1.41 -7.97
N GLN A 289 22.51 0.74 -7.44
CA GLN A 289 21.43 0.15 -8.22
C GLN A 289 20.08 0.73 -7.83
N GLU A 290 19.20 0.80 -8.81
CA GLU A 290 17.81 1.16 -8.62
C GLU A 290 16.92 -0.09 -8.67
N LEU A 291 15.75 0.01 -8.02
CA LEU A 291 14.75 -1.03 -8.00
C LEU A 291 13.44 -0.48 -8.56
N ALA A 292 12.84 -1.19 -9.52
CA ALA A 292 11.45 -0.99 -9.85
C ALA A 292 10.63 -2.22 -9.42
N ILE A 293 9.40 -1.98 -8.95
CA ILE A 293 8.53 -3.00 -8.36
C ILE A 293 7.28 -3.10 -9.20
N GLY A 294 7.04 -4.27 -9.75
CA GLY A 294 5.83 -4.57 -10.50
C GLY A 294 4.85 -5.39 -9.67
N LEU A 295 3.59 -5.01 -9.69
CA LEU A 295 2.53 -5.69 -8.96
C LEU A 295 1.38 -6.10 -9.90
N ASP A 296 0.80 -7.23 -9.60
CA ASP A 296 -0.49 -7.66 -10.13
C ASP A 296 -1.55 -7.47 -9.05
N LEU A 297 -2.25 -6.33 -9.08
CA LEU A 297 -3.28 -6.00 -8.09
C LEU A 297 -4.59 -6.76 -8.33
N SER A 298 -4.78 -7.37 -9.50
CA SER A 298 -5.97 -8.16 -9.81
C SER A 298 -6.09 -9.42 -8.95
N LYS A 299 -5.00 -9.85 -8.33
CA LYS A 299 -4.95 -11.02 -7.45
C LYS A 299 -5.35 -10.77 -6.00
N GLU A 300 -5.49 -9.50 -5.59
CA GLU A 300 -5.75 -9.14 -4.20
C GLU A 300 -4.81 -9.83 -3.19
N ALA A 301 -3.55 -10.00 -3.61
CA ALA A 301 -2.56 -10.76 -2.84
C ALA A 301 -2.08 -10.05 -1.58
N PHE A 302 -2.29 -8.74 -1.49
CA PHE A 302 -1.90 -7.93 -0.35
C PHE A 302 -3.14 -7.58 0.46
N ILE A 303 -3.21 -8.07 1.69
CA ILE A 303 -4.35 -7.85 2.59
C ILE A 303 -3.92 -7.02 3.79
N ARG A 304 -4.80 -6.09 4.16
CA ARG A 304 -4.68 -5.29 5.38
C ARG A 304 -5.82 -5.63 6.33
N PRO A 305 -5.61 -6.52 7.31
CA PRO A 305 -6.51 -6.63 8.43
C PRO A 305 -6.54 -5.31 9.20
N ILE A 306 -7.72 -4.79 9.45
CA ILE A 306 -7.93 -3.54 10.16
C ILE A 306 -9.01 -3.73 11.23
N ALA A 307 -8.68 -3.40 12.48
CA ALA A 307 -9.61 -3.55 13.58
C ALA A 307 -10.75 -2.54 13.47
N ARG A 308 -11.98 -3.03 13.63
CA ARG A 308 -13.15 -2.20 13.85
C ARG A 308 -13.41 -2.11 15.35
N GLN A 309 -13.50 -0.91 15.86
CA GLN A 309 -13.81 -0.72 17.26
C GLN A 309 -15.29 -0.95 17.50
N ALA A 310 -15.60 -1.74 18.53
CA ALA A 310 -16.95 -2.14 18.87
C ALA A 310 -17.90 -0.96 19.16
N GLU A 311 -17.39 0.12 19.74
CA GLU A 311 -18.23 1.26 20.15
C GLU A 311 -18.48 2.27 19.02
N SER A 312 -17.53 2.51 18.13
CA SER A 312 -17.63 3.56 17.11
C SER A 312 -17.86 3.03 15.69
N GLY A 313 -17.62 1.74 15.46
CA GLY A 313 -17.62 1.13 14.13
C GLY A 313 -16.55 1.70 13.19
N GLY A 314 -15.72 2.61 13.70
CA GLY A 314 -14.65 3.26 12.99
C GLY A 314 -13.33 2.49 13.10
N THR A 315 -12.44 2.71 12.13
CA THR A 315 -11.11 2.10 12.10
C THR A 315 -10.05 2.94 12.82
N PHE A 316 -10.32 4.21 13.03
CA PHE A 316 -9.44 5.14 13.73
C PHE A 316 -10.21 5.86 14.82
N THR A 317 -9.76 5.72 16.06
CA THR A 317 -10.39 6.37 17.20
C THR A 317 -9.65 7.62 17.59
N VAL A 318 -10.40 8.67 17.86
CA VAL A 318 -9.88 9.90 18.45
C VAL A 318 -10.53 10.09 19.81
N LEU A 319 -9.74 10.08 20.85
CA LEU A 319 -10.17 10.30 22.23
C LEU A 319 -9.60 11.62 22.76
N PRO A 320 -10.32 12.29 23.65
CA PRO A 320 -9.76 13.44 24.36
C PRO A 320 -8.65 12.98 25.33
N ASP A 321 -7.53 13.71 25.36
CA ASP A 321 -6.44 13.46 26.28
C ASP A 321 -6.58 14.31 27.55
N ASP A 322 -7.06 13.69 28.62
CA ASP A 322 -7.33 14.35 29.91
C ASP A 322 -6.09 14.45 30.84
N GLN A 323 -5.00 13.75 30.53
CA GLN A 323 -3.87 13.64 31.47
C GLN A 323 -3.14 14.96 31.75
N PHE A 324 -3.23 15.91 30.85
CA PHE A 324 -2.50 17.18 30.93
C PHE A 324 -3.34 18.36 31.45
N VAL A 325 -4.62 18.15 31.71
CA VAL A 325 -5.58 19.25 31.94
C VAL A 325 -5.31 20.00 33.23
N ALA A 326 -4.87 19.32 34.28
CA ALA A 326 -4.76 19.92 35.61
C ALA A 326 -3.42 20.63 35.87
N ARG A 327 -2.32 20.13 35.32
CA ARG A 327 -0.96 20.62 35.64
C ARG A 327 -0.33 21.53 34.58
N SER A 328 -0.67 21.35 33.30
CA SER A 328 0.06 22.02 32.21
C SER A 328 -0.78 22.99 31.37
N GLU A 329 -2.05 23.23 31.72
CA GLU A 329 -3.01 24.01 30.91
C GLU A 329 -3.04 23.63 29.43
N LYS A 330 -2.86 22.33 29.15
CA LYS A 330 -2.91 21.75 27.82
C LYS A 330 -4.20 20.96 27.64
N THR A 331 -4.67 20.88 26.43
CA THR A 331 -5.70 19.94 26.00
C THR A 331 -5.17 19.24 24.77
N GLY A 332 -5.61 18.02 24.52
CA GLY A 332 -5.08 17.24 23.42
C GLY A 332 -6.04 16.17 22.94
N PHE A 333 -5.62 15.49 21.91
CA PHE A 333 -6.28 14.34 21.32
C PHE A 333 -5.32 13.18 21.23
N TYR A 334 -5.83 12.01 21.52
CA TYR A 334 -5.15 10.76 21.35
C TYR A 334 -5.86 9.98 20.24
N GLY A 335 -5.10 9.53 19.25
CA GLY A 335 -5.61 8.72 18.17
C GLY A 335 -4.96 7.36 18.17
N SER A 336 -5.75 6.31 17.97
CA SER A 336 -5.27 4.94 17.87
C SER A 336 -5.87 4.22 16.67
N LEU A 337 -5.07 3.34 16.08
CA LEU A 337 -5.42 2.46 14.99
C LEU A 337 -4.73 1.13 15.20
N GLU A 338 -5.44 0.03 15.00
CA GLU A 338 -4.85 -1.30 14.98
C GLU A 338 -4.99 -1.89 13.58
N GLU A 339 -3.88 -2.31 13.01
CA GLU A 339 -3.84 -2.92 11.69
C GLU A 339 -2.76 -4.01 11.61
N GLY A 340 -2.92 -4.90 10.64
CA GLY A 340 -1.88 -5.82 10.20
C GLY A 340 -1.61 -5.66 8.71
N ARG A 341 -0.57 -6.30 8.20
CA ARG A 341 -0.30 -6.34 6.77
C ARG A 341 0.33 -7.66 6.40
N VAL A 342 -0.13 -8.24 5.31
CA VAL A 342 0.35 -9.53 4.85
C VAL A 342 0.30 -9.60 3.32
N CYS A 343 1.25 -10.34 2.76
CA CYS A 343 1.21 -10.81 1.38
C CYS A 343 0.87 -12.30 1.39
N ILE A 344 -0.23 -12.67 0.76
CA ILE A 344 -0.70 -14.07 0.70
C ILE A 344 -0.09 -14.80 -0.48
N ASP A 345 0.03 -14.13 -1.64
CA ASP A 345 0.53 -14.73 -2.87
C ASP A 345 1.73 -13.94 -3.44
N ALA A 346 2.91 -14.53 -3.31
CA ALA A 346 4.14 -13.94 -3.84
C ALA A 346 4.20 -13.89 -5.39
N ARG A 347 3.30 -14.59 -6.09
CA ARG A 347 3.24 -14.56 -7.57
C ARG A 347 2.69 -13.23 -8.11
N ALA A 348 2.11 -12.42 -7.25
CA ALA A 348 1.63 -11.09 -7.58
C ALA A 348 2.74 -10.03 -7.63
N ILE A 349 3.98 -10.37 -7.27
CA ILE A 349 5.06 -9.40 -7.18
C ILE A 349 6.28 -9.83 -7.99
N VAL A 350 6.82 -8.87 -8.73
CA VAL A 350 8.07 -9.00 -9.47
C VAL A 350 8.89 -7.71 -9.31
N GLY A 351 10.17 -7.79 -9.58
CA GLY A 351 11.05 -6.62 -9.52
C GLY A 351 12.09 -6.64 -10.62
N ILE A 352 12.63 -5.46 -10.90
CA ILE A 352 13.80 -5.31 -11.77
C ILE A 352 14.82 -4.43 -11.08
N ARG A 353 16.07 -4.84 -11.13
CA ARG A 353 17.22 -4.04 -10.71
C ARG A 353 17.93 -3.44 -11.92
N ILE A 354 18.23 -2.17 -11.82
CA ILE A 354 18.78 -1.33 -12.89
C ILE A 354 20.15 -0.84 -12.48
#